data_8df06859639efa26baa9e2ca81b76faa
#
_entry.id   8df06859639efa26baa9e2ca81b76faa
#
_cell.length_a   1.000
_cell.length_b   1.000
_cell.length_c   1.000
_cell.angle_alpha   90.00
_cell.angle_beta   90.00
_cell.angle_gamma   90.00
#
_symmetry.space_group_name_H-M   'P 1'
#
loop_
_entity.id
_entity.type
_entity.pdbx_description
1 polymer ?
#
loop_
_entity_poly.entity_id
_entity_poly.type
_entity_poly.pdbx_seq_one_letter_code
_entity_poly.pdbx_strand_id
1 'polypeptide(L)'
;MNKLDFRSQSFEQTGKKMHELAKELFPISRSITGQGFRSSLEILNKALGENILRFHSIKSGTRVFDWIVPDEWNVKEAYIITPEGKKICDFKKHNLHLLNYSEAIDKEIELEELEKHLYSIEEMPDAIPYATSYYKRRWGFCITHNERKNLKKGRYKVFIDAKHNKNGGRLNYVDFIIPSTQNSKDEILLSSYLCHPKQK
;
A
#
# COMPACT_ATOMS: atom_id res chain seq x y z
N MET A 1 10.92 -31.78 3.82
CA MET A 1 9.81 -30.79 4.04
C MET A 1 9.58 -30.72 5.55
N ASN A 2 10.11 -29.68 6.21
CA ASN A 2 9.87 -29.47 7.64
C ASN A 2 8.39 -29.13 7.82
N LYS A 3 7.66 -30.01 8.51
CA LYS A 3 6.29 -29.72 8.94
C LYS A 3 6.32 -28.50 9.85
N LEU A 4 5.63 -27.44 9.48
CA LEU A 4 5.33 -26.33 10.37
C LEU A 4 4.48 -26.89 11.53
N ASP A 5 5.11 -27.17 12.66
CA ASP A 5 4.41 -27.63 13.84
C ASP A 5 3.87 -26.41 14.62
N PHE A 6 2.67 -25.98 14.27
CA PHE A 6 1.97 -24.90 14.96
C PHE A 6 1.48 -25.28 16.36
N ARG A 7 1.55 -26.56 16.76
CA ARG A 7 1.05 -27.04 18.05
C ARG A 7 2.05 -26.88 19.19
N SER A 8 3.33 -26.67 18.86
CA SER A 8 4.42 -26.59 19.87
C SER A 8 4.68 -25.18 20.42
N GLN A 9 4.11 -24.14 19.80
CA GLN A 9 4.31 -22.74 20.23
C GLN A 9 3.15 -22.25 21.10
N SER A 10 3.47 -21.55 22.20
CA SER A 10 2.43 -20.90 22.99
C SER A 10 1.76 -19.78 22.16
N PHE A 11 0.46 -19.52 22.40
CA PHE A 11 -0.26 -18.41 21.76
C PHE A 11 0.43 -17.07 21.95
N GLU A 12 1.06 -16.84 23.10
CA GLU A 12 1.82 -15.62 23.38
C GLU A 12 3.04 -15.48 22.47
N GLN A 13 3.81 -16.54 22.27
CA GLN A 13 4.98 -16.53 21.37
C GLN A 13 4.57 -16.30 19.92
N THR A 14 3.47 -16.93 19.48
CA THR A 14 2.91 -16.73 18.15
C THR A 14 2.45 -15.27 17.95
N GLY A 15 1.73 -14.73 18.94
CA GLY A 15 1.29 -13.33 18.92
C GLY A 15 2.46 -12.33 18.86
N LYS A 16 3.52 -12.56 19.62
CA LYS A 16 4.75 -11.75 19.54
C LYS A 16 5.39 -11.78 18.15
N LYS A 17 5.52 -12.96 17.54
CA LYS A 17 6.05 -13.10 16.18
C LYS A 17 5.19 -12.38 15.14
N MET A 18 3.87 -12.51 15.23
CA MET A 18 2.93 -11.82 14.35
C MET A 18 3.05 -10.30 14.50
N HIS A 19 3.20 -9.80 15.73
CA HIS A 19 3.36 -8.38 15.99
C HIS A 19 4.68 -7.83 15.42
N GLU A 20 5.81 -8.54 15.60
CA GLU A 20 7.10 -8.14 15.02
C GLU A 20 7.05 -8.13 13.49
N LEU A 21 6.43 -9.14 12.88
CA LEU A 21 6.21 -9.17 11.43
C LEU A 21 5.34 -7.98 10.95
N ALA A 22 4.28 -7.65 11.69
CA ALA A 22 3.45 -6.49 11.38
C ALA A 22 4.25 -5.18 11.47
N LYS A 23 5.14 -5.02 12.46
CA LYS A 23 6.04 -3.87 12.59
C LYS A 23 7.00 -3.75 11.41
N GLU A 24 7.55 -4.85 10.94
CA GLU A 24 8.45 -4.88 9.77
C GLU A 24 7.70 -4.47 8.49
N LEU A 25 6.47 -4.93 8.30
CA LEU A 25 5.63 -4.63 7.15
C LEU A 25 5.04 -3.21 7.18
N PHE A 26 4.83 -2.63 8.36
CA PHE A 26 4.12 -1.39 8.55
C PHE A 26 4.69 -0.17 7.80
N PRO A 27 6.01 0.08 7.74
CA PRO A 27 6.58 1.24 7.05
C PRO A 27 6.55 1.10 5.52
N ILE A 28 6.33 -0.10 4.99
CA ILE A 28 6.41 -0.35 3.55
C ILE A 28 5.17 0.24 2.85
N SER A 29 5.40 1.10 1.85
CA SER A 29 4.32 1.60 1.01
C SER A 29 3.85 0.50 0.07
N ARG A 30 2.66 -0.01 0.31
CA ARG A 30 2.04 -1.07 -0.50
C ARG A 30 0.89 -0.54 -1.33
N SER A 31 0.68 -1.20 -2.45
CA SER A 31 -0.43 -1.02 -3.37
C SER A 31 -0.78 -2.40 -3.94
N ILE A 32 -1.79 -2.50 -4.81
CA ILE A 32 -2.10 -3.78 -5.48
C ILE A 32 -0.99 -4.23 -6.44
N THR A 33 -0.06 -3.36 -6.80
CA THR A 33 1.14 -3.64 -7.59
C THR A 33 2.35 -2.93 -6.99
N GLY A 34 3.51 -3.08 -7.60
CA GLY A 34 4.71 -2.31 -7.29
C GLY A 34 5.69 -3.00 -6.35
N GLN A 35 6.84 -2.35 -6.19
CA GLN A 35 7.98 -2.95 -5.47
C GLN A 35 7.68 -3.15 -3.98
N GLY A 36 6.97 -2.22 -3.32
CA GLY A 36 6.64 -2.37 -1.90
C GLY A 36 5.79 -3.62 -1.62
N PHE A 37 4.87 -3.97 -2.54
CA PHE A 37 4.10 -5.21 -2.43
C PHE A 37 4.99 -6.44 -2.58
N ARG A 38 5.88 -6.47 -3.59
CA ARG A 38 6.83 -7.58 -3.79
C ARG A 38 7.75 -7.78 -2.59
N SER A 39 8.34 -6.70 -2.08
CA SER A 39 9.20 -6.78 -0.89
C SER A 39 8.44 -7.30 0.34
N SER A 40 7.17 -6.95 0.49
CA SER A 40 6.34 -7.50 1.56
C SER A 40 6.07 -9.00 1.40
N LEU A 41 5.87 -9.49 0.18
CA LEU A 41 5.75 -10.93 -0.09
C LEU A 41 7.05 -11.69 0.21
N GLU A 42 8.21 -11.10 -0.08
CA GLU A 42 9.52 -11.68 0.25
C GLU A 42 9.73 -11.79 1.77
N ILE A 43 9.35 -10.75 2.52
CA ILE A 43 9.38 -10.76 3.99
C ILE A 43 8.49 -11.88 4.54
N LEU A 44 7.26 -12.00 4.02
CA LEU A 44 6.35 -13.08 4.42
C LEU A 44 6.91 -14.46 4.08
N ASN A 45 7.49 -14.65 2.90
CA ASN A 45 8.10 -15.91 2.50
C ASN A 45 9.24 -16.32 3.46
N LYS A 46 10.09 -15.36 3.83
CA LYS A 46 11.15 -15.57 4.80
C LYS A 46 10.61 -15.92 6.20
N ALA A 47 9.59 -15.20 6.66
CA ALA A 47 8.97 -15.44 7.96
C ALA A 47 8.29 -16.81 8.07
N LEU A 48 7.75 -17.33 6.97
CA LEU A 48 7.09 -18.64 6.89
C LEU A 48 8.07 -19.81 6.68
N GLY A 49 9.35 -19.56 6.39
CA GLY A 49 10.40 -20.58 6.26
C GLY A 49 10.80 -20.90 4.84
N GLU A 50 11.08 -19.92 4.02
CA GLU A 50 11.57 -19.97 2.63
C GLU A 50 11.03 -21.11 1.73
N ASN A 51 10.70 -20.80 0.49
CA ASN A 51 10.18 -21.73 -0.51
C ASN A 51 8.81 -22.37 -0.20
N ILE A 52 8.05 -21.81 0.75
CA ILE A 52 6.68 -22.26 1.04
C ILE A 52 5.70 -21.59 0.09
N LEU A 53 5.89 -20.28 -0.18
CA LEU A 53 5.02 -19.51 -1.05
C LEU A 53 5.34 -19.74 -2.52
N ARG A 54 4.32 -19.99 -3.32
CA ARG A 54 4.40 -20.01 -4.79
C ARG A 54 4.08 -18.61 -5.30
N PHE A 55 5.04 -18.01 -6.00
CA PHE A 55 4.94 -16.64 -6.51
C PHE A 55 4.35 -16.65 -7.92
N HIS A 56 3.32 -15.84 -8.12
CA HIS A 56 2.65 -15.62 -9.38
C HIS A 56 2.77 -14.18 -9.83
N SER A 57 2.69 -13.97 -11.15
CA SER A 57 2.87 -12.67 -11.77
C SER A 57 2.03 -12.53 -13.02
N ILE A 58 1.17 -11.52 -13.08
CA ILE A 58 0.30 -11.22 -14.22
C ILE A 58 0.70 -9.86 -14.79
N LYS A 59 0.87 -9.78 -16.12
CA LYS A 59 1.27 -8.52 -16.79
C LYS A 59 0.18 -7.45 -16.68
N SER A 60 0.59 -6.19 -16.48
CA SER A 60 -0.30 -5.02 -16.63
C SER A 60 -0.98 -5.03 -18.00
N GLY A 61 -2.26 -4.68 -18.03
CA GLY A 61 -3.08 -4.72 -19.24
C GLY A 61 -3.69 -6.09 -19.58
N THR A 62 -3.36 -7.16 -18.83
CA THR A 62 -4.03 -8.45 -18.99
C THR A 62 -5.49 -8.36 -18.58
N ARG A 63 -6.40 -8.85 -19.42
CA ARG A 63 -7.81 -8.95 -19.08
C ARG A 63 -8.07 -10.20 -18.23
N VAL A 64 -8.75 -10.02 -17.10
CA VAL A 64 -9.16 -11.09 -16.19
C VAL A 64 -10.66 -10.90 -15.93
N PHE A 65 -11.50 -11.72 -16.55
CA PHE A 65 -12.96 -11.56 -16.58
C PHE A 65 -13.37 -10.18 -17.10
N ASP A 66 -14.02 -9.37 -16.28
CA ASP A 66 -14.47 -8.00 -16.55
C ASP A 66 -13.46 -6.93 -16.11
N TRP A 67 -12.33 -7.34 -15.55
CA TRP A 67 -11.28 -6.46 -15.04
C TRP A 67 -10.03 -6.47 -15.93
N ILE A 68 -9.29 -5.36 -15.91
CA ILE A 68 -7.99 -5.22 -16.55
C ILE A 68 -6.96 -4.94 -15.49
N VAL A 69 -5.88 -5.75 -15.44
CA VAL A 69 -4.76 -5.55 -14.51
C VAL A 69 -4.17 -4.16 -14.75
N PRO A 70 -4.15 -3.28 -13.71
CA PRO A 70 -3.68 -1.92 -13.88
C PRO A 70 -2.18 -1.83 -14.15
N ASP A 71 -1.73 -0.65 -14.57
CA ASP A 71 -0.31 -0.35 -14.68
C ASP A 71 0.36 -0.53 -13.32
N GLU A 72 1.58 -1.06 -13.33
CA GLU A 72 2.34 -1.14 -12.07
C GLU A 72 2.72 0.26 -11.60
N TRP A 73 2.40 0.56 -10.34
CA TRP A 73 2.68 1.86 -9.75
C TRP A 73 3.78 1.78 -8.69
N ASN A 74 4.74 2.72 -8.78
CA ASN A 74 5.80 2.90 -7.81
C ASN A 74 5.96 4.38 -7.50
N VAL A 75 6.28 4.70 -6.25
CA VAL A 75 6.51 6.06 -5.77
C VAL A 75 7.84 6.12 -5.03
N LYS A 76 8.58 7.21 -5.25
CA LYS A 76 9.85 7.47 -4.56
C LYS A 76 9.69 8.52 -3.47
N GLU A 77 8.98 9.59 -3.76
CA GLU A 77 8.82 10.73 -2.87
C GLU A 77 7.55 11.51 -3.21
N ALA A 78 6.91 12.07 -2.17
CA ALA A 78 5.81 13.00 -2.35
C ALA A 78 5.71 13.91 -1.12
N TYR A 79 5.39 15.19 -1.34
CA TYR A 79 5.20 16.18 -0.28
C TYR A 79 4.54 17.46 -0.81
N ILE A 80 4.13 18.29 0.14
CA ILE A 80 3.67 19.65 -0.09
C ILE A 80 4.56 20.62 0.69
N ILE A 81 4.96 21.76 0.08
CA ILE A 81 5.60 22.89 0.77
C ILE A 81 4.55 24.00 0.90
N THR A 82 4.32 24.47 2.12
CA THR A 82 3.40 25.57 2.41
C THR A 82 4.00 26.92 1.98
N PRO A 83 3.19 28.01 1.91
CA PRO A 83 3.69 29.36 1.63
C PRO A 83 4.78 29.84 2.59
N GLU A 84 4.80 29.33 3.84
CA GLU A 84 5.83 29.61 4.84
C GLU A 84 7.07 28.74 4.71
N GLY A 85 7.17 27.88 3.69
CA GLY A 85 8.29 26.97 3.49
C GLY A 85 8.26 25.68 4.31
N LYS A 86 7.17 25.39 5.02
CA LYS A 86 7.05 24.17 5.82
C LYS A 86 6.69 22.96 4.94
N LYS A 87 7.41 21.83 5.08
CA LYS A 87 7.07 20.56 4.44
C LYS A 87 5.98 19.84 5.21
N ILE A 88 4.85 19.57 4.56
CA ILE A 88 3.70 18.83 5.07
C ILE A 88 3.36 17.66 4.15
N CYS A 89 2.48 16.76 4.55
CA CYS A 89 2.08 15.57 3.79
C CYS A 89 3.29 14.78 3.26
N ASP A 90 4.34 14.66 4.08
CA ASP A 90 5.59 14.01 3.68
C ASP A 90 5.42 12.48 3.64
N PHE A 91 5.40 11.92 2.43
CA PHE A 91 5.30 10.48 2.18
C PHE A 91 6.36 9.66 2.92
N LYS A 92 7.59 10.20 3.07
CA LYS A 92 8.68 9.51 3.78
C LYS A 92 8.44 9.42 5.29
N LYS A 93 7.67 10.36 5.86
CA LYS A 93 7.27 10.31 7.27
C LYS A 93 6.07 9.39 7.48
N HIS A 94 5.09 9.48 6.59
CA HIS A 94 3.90 8.66 6.66
C HIS A 94 3.33 8.40 5.26
N ASN A 95 3.41 7.15 4.79
CA ASN A 95 3.06 6.81 3.42
C ASN A 95 1.55 6.95 3.08
N LEU A 96 0.65 7.06 4.07
CA LEU A 96 -0.75 7.39 3.83
C LEU A 96 -0.96 8.83 3.36
N HIS A 97 0.01 9.74 3.54
CA HIS A 97 -0.11 11.10 3.05
C HIS A 97 -0.29 11.21 1.53
N LEU A 98 0.09 10.18 0.78
CA LEU A 98 -0.10 10.16 -0.66
C LEU A 98 -1.35 9.37 -1.04
N LEU A 99 -2.22 9.96 -1.86
CA LEU A 99 -3.28 9.25 -2.55
C LEU A 99 -2.67 8.09 -3.35
N ASN A 100 -3.04 6.86 -3.02
CA ASN A 100 -2.47 5.68 -3.66
C ASN A 100 -2.79 5.68 -5.17
N TYR A 101 -1.85 5.32 -6.03
CA TYR A 101 -1.92 5.44 -7.50
C TYR A 101 -1.94 6.87 -8.04
N SER A 102 -1.44 7.86 -7.28
CA SER A 102 -1.26 9.23 -7.80
C SER A 102 -0.35 9.28 -9.01
N GLU A 103 -0.69 10.18 -9.93
CA GLU A 103 0.21 10.59 -11.02
C GLU A 103 1.34 11.48 -10.48
N ALA A 104 2.46 11.51 -11.22
CA ALA A 104 3.57 12.45 -10.93
C ALA A 104 3.13 13.88 -11.15
N ILE A 105 3.62 14.79 -10.30
CA ILE A 105 3.40 16.23 -10.43
C ILE A 105 4.56 17.00 -9.77
N ASP A 106 4.93 18.13 -10.37
CA ASP A 106 5.82 19.14 -9.78
C ASP A 106 5.29 20.51 -10.22
N LYS A 107 4.50 21.16 -9.34
CA LYS A 107 3.86 22.45 -9.64
C LYS A 107 3.71 23.29 -8.38
N GLU A 108 3.59 24.61 -8.61
CA GLU A 108 3.07 25.56 -7.63
C GLU A 108 1.61 25.88 -7.94
N ILE A 109 0.74 25.78 -6.96
CA ILE A 109 -0.71 26.01 -7.09
C ILE A 109 -1.24 26.81 -5.90
N GLU A 110 -2.33 27.53 -6.11
CA GLU A 110 -3.05 28.23 -5.03
C GLU A 110 -3.83 27.24 -4.16
N LEU A 111 -4.14 27.65 -2.91
CA LEU A 111 -4.87 26.81 -1.96
C LEU A 111 -6.20 26.29 -2.52
N GLU A 112 -6.96 27.14 -3.24
CA GLU A 112 -8.26 26.73 -3.80
C GLU A 112 -8.14 25.58 -4.82
N GLU A 113 -7.02 25.49 -5.53
CA GLU A 113 -6.75 24.36 -6.42
C GLU A 113 -6.27 23.14 -5.63
N LEU A 114 -5.37 23.35 -4.64
CA LEU A 114 -4.86 22.29 -3.78
C LEU A 114 -6.00 21.56 -3.04
N GLU A 115 -7.00 22.30 -2.54
CA GLU A 115 -8.15 21.75 -1.82
C GLU A 115 -8.91 20.66 -2.60
N LYS A 116 -8.95 20.74 -3.93
CA LYS A 116 -9.58 19.72 -4.79
C LYS A 116 -8.82 18.38 -4.81
N HIS A 117 -7.58 18.41 -4.35
CA HIS A 117 -6.67 17.27 -4.33
C HIS A 117 -6.33 16.80 -2.91
N LEU A 118 -7.00 17.37 -1.88
CA LEU A 118 -6.83 16.96 -0.49
C LEU A 118 -7.97 16.08 -0.02
N TYR A 119 -7.61 15.00 0.65
CA TYR A 119 -8.53 14.02 1.23
C TYR A 119 -8.38 14.00 2.74
N SER A 120 -9.47 14.21 3.48
CA SER A 120 -9.53 14.12 4.93
C SER A 120 -10.89 13.60 5.38
N ILE A 121 -11.02 13.16 6.62
CA ILE A 121 -12.26 12.65 7.20
C ILE A 121 -12.64 13.59 8.37
N GLU A 122 -13.79 14.23 8.28
CA GLU A 122 -14.24 15.19 9.30
C GLU A 122 -14.59 14.49 10.63
N GLU A 123 -15.21 13.33 10.54
CA GLU A 123 -15.60 12.50 11.69
C GLU A 123 -14.39 11.88 12.44
N MET A 124 -13.23 11.87 11.79
CA MET A 124 -11.96 11.40 12.35
C MET A 124 -10.86 12.44 12.14
N PRO A 125 -10.94 13.61 12.80
CA PRO A 125 -10.17 14.80 12.42
C PRO A 125 -8.65 14.67 12.58
N ASP A 126 -8.18 13.75 13.39
CA ASP A 126 -6.75 13.46 13.62
C ASP A 126 -6.23 12.28 12.78
N ALA A 127 -7.11 11.59 12.05
CA ALA A 127 -6.70 10.47 11.20
C ALA A 127 -6.28 10.93 9.80
N ILE A 128 -5.23 10.31 9.25
CA ILE A 128 -4.88 10.41 7.83
C ILE A 128 -5.65 9.30 7.11
N PRO A 129 -6.58 9.60 6.19
CA PRO A 129 -7.35 8.57 5.52
C PRO A 129 -6.50 7.77 4.53
N TYR A 130 -6.90 6.52 4.28
CA TYR A 130 -6.45 5.78 3.11
C TYR A 130 -7.37 6.09 1.93
N ALA A 131 -6.80 6.60 0.85
CA ALA A 131 -7.51 6.82 -0.41
C ALA A 131 -6.71 6.28 -1.60
N THR A 132 -7.40 5.89 -2.66
CA THR A 132 -6.79 5.30 -3.84
C THR A 132 -7.45 5.78 -5.13
N SER A 133 -6.72 5.72 -6.24
CA SER A 133 -7.18 6.16 -7.56
C SER A 133 -6.77 5.26 -8.72
N TYR A 134 -6.58 3.94 -8.52
CA TYR A 134 -6.13 3.07 -9.60
C TYR A 134 -7.12 2.90 -10.78
N TYR A 135 -8.37 3.36 -10.64
CA TYR A 135 -9.36 3.39 -11.73
C TYR A 135 -9.42 4.74 -12.48
N LYS A 136 -8.83 5.81 -11.91
CA LYS A 136 -8.86 7.15 -12.52
C LYS A 136 -7.48 7.79 -12.40
N ARG A 137 -6.98 8.34 -13.50
CA ARG A 137 -5.74 9.12 -13.51
C ARG A 137 -5.97 10.44 -12.78
N ARG A 138 -5.35 10.58 -11.61
CA ARG A 138 -5.39 11.78 -10.78
C ARG A 138 -4.24 11.74 -9.78
N TRP A 139 -3.97 12.85 -9.15
CA TRP A 139 -3.04 12.97 -8.04
C TRP A 139 -3.74 13.54 -6.81
N GLY A 140 -3.14 13.40 -5.63
CA GLY A 140 -3.67 14.00 -4.42
C GLY A 140 -2.90 13.60 -3.18
N PHE A 141 -3.27 14.24 -2.08
CA PHE A 141 -2.70 13.99 -0.77
C PHE A 141 -3.79 13.70 0.26
N CYS A 142 -3.46 12.85 1.21
CA CYS A 142 -4.27 12.58 2.39
C CYS A 142 -3.68 13.31 3.59
N ILE A 143 -4.52 14.03 4.31
CA ILE A 143 -4.12 14.92 5.41
C ILE A 143 -5.13 14.78 6.55
N THR A 144 -4.72 15.02 7.79
CA THR A 144 -5.68 15.10 8.88
C THR A 144 -6.66 16.27 8.66
N HIS A 145 -7.91 16.13 9.07
CA HIS A 145 -8.89 17.19 8.88
C HIS A 145 -8.52 18.44 9.66
N ASN A 146 -7.91 18.26 10.85
CA ASN A 146 -7.41 19.37 11.65
C ASN A 146 -6.29 20.15 10.96
N GLU A 147 -5.32 19.48 10.34
CA GLU A 147 -4.27 20.18 9.57
C GLU A 147 -4.85 20.87 8.34
N ARG A 148 -5.78 20.22 7.62
CA ARG A 148 -6.45 20.80 6.44
C ARG A 148 -7.15 22.11 6.76
N LYS A 149 -7.91 22.18 7.84
CA LYS A 149 -8.61 23.42 8.26
C LYS A 149 -7.66 24.58 8.61
N ASN A 150 -6.42 24.26 8.97
CA ASN A 150 -5.41 25.25 9.34
C ASN A 150 -4.53 25.71 8.17
N LEU A 151 -4.79 25.25 6.94
CA LEU A 151 -4.06 25.70 5.77
C LEU A 151 -4.37 27.17 5.47
N LYS A 152 -3.33 27.94 5.21
CA LYS A 152 -3.43 29.39 4.95
C LYS A 152 -3.52 29.67 3.46
N LYS A 153 -4.17 30.75 3.07
CA LYS A 153 -4.15 31.23 1.69
C LYS A 153 -2.72 31.47 1.22
N GLY A 154 -2.45 31.13 -0.06
CA GLY A 154 -1.16 31.31 -0.69
C GLY A 154 -0.79 30.19 -1.63
N ARG A 155 0.43 30.25 -2.14
CA ARG A 155 0.97 29.28 -3.11
C ARG A 155 1.66 28.13 -2.40
N TYR A 156 1.31 26.94 -2.81
CA TYR A 156 1.84 25.66 -2.32
C TYR A 156 2.63 24.99 -3.44
N LYS A 157 3.85 24.54 -3.15
CA LYS A 157 4.55 23.65 -4.06
C LYS A 157 4.11 22.22 -3.78
N VAL A 158 3.57 21.54 -4.79
CA VAL A 158 3.22 20.12 -4.75
C VAL A 158 4.21 19.30 -5.55
N PHE A 159 4.70 18.21 -4.96
CA PHE A 159 5.67 17.34 -5.59
C PHE A 159 5.32 15.87 -5.36
N ILE A 160 5.24 15.09 -6.46
CA ILE A 160 5.07 13.63 -6.43
C ILE A 160 5.98 13.04 -7.51
N ASP A 161 6.98 12.25 -7.09
CA ASP A 161 7.78 11.40 -7.98
C ASP A 161 7.22 9.98 -7.96
N ALA A 162 6.30 9.71 -8.87
CA ALA A 162 5.66 8.41 -9.05
C ALA A 162 5.72 7.98 -10.53
N LYS A 163 5.66 6.67 -10.77
CA LYS A 163 5.69 6.09 -12.12
C LYS A 163 4.62 5.04 -12.27
N HIS A 164 3.92 5.10 -13.39
CA HIS A 164 3.04 4.05 -13.89
C HIS A 164 3.75 3.29 -15.02
N ASN A 165 4.00 2.00 -14.81
CA ASN A 165 4.66 1.16 -15.80
C ASN A 165 3.64 0.22 -16.46
N LYS A 166 3.26 0.56 -17.69
CA LYS A 166 2.33 -0.23 -18.50
C LYS A 166 3.02 -1.43 -19.16
N ASN A 167 4.15 -1.18 -19.80
CA ASN A 167 4.76 -2.16 -20.71
C ASN A 167 5.62 -3.22 -20.02
N GLY A 168 6.03 -3.02 -18.79
CA GLY A 168 6.81 -3.97 -17.98
C GLY A 168 6.19 -4.25 -16.62
N GLY A 169 5.05 -3.62 -16.34
CA GLY A 169 4.37 -3.70 -15.05
C GLY A 169 3.75 -5.08 -14.80
N ARG A 170 3.63 -5.42 -13.51
CA ARG A 170 3.09 -6.70 -13.06
C ARG A 170 2.28 -6.55 -11.79
N LEU A 171 1.21 -7.32 -11.72
CA LEU A 171 0.51 -7.65 -10.48
C LEU A 171 1.08 -8.97 -9.96
N ASN A 172 1.41 -9.02 -8.68
CA ASN A 172 1.92 -10.22 -8.04
C ASN A 172 0.92 -10.74 -7.00
N TYR A 173 0.90 -12.04 -6.80
CA TYR A 173 0.23 -12.70 -5.70
C TYR A 173 0.97 -13.97 -5.34
N VAL A 174 0.66 -14.53 -4.19
CA VAL A 174 1.22 -15.80 -3.72
C VAL A 174 0.13 -16.73 -3.26
N ASP A 175 0.37 -18.01 -3.35
CA ASP A 175 -0.39 -19.05 -2.67
C ASP A 175 0.52 -20.07 -2.01
N PHE A 176 -0.01 -20.86 -1.13
CA PHE A 176 0.59 -22.12 -0.67
C PHE A 176 -0.51 -23.11 -0.33
N ILE A 177 -0.16 -24.39 -0.41
CA ILE A 177 -1.10 -25.48 -0.09
C ILE A 177 -0.66 -26.16 1.20
N ILE A 178 -1.60 -26.26 2.13
CA ILE A 178 -1.47 -27.12 3.31
C ILE A 178 -2.13 -28.45 2.94
N PRO A 179 -1.35 -29.53 2.72
CA PRO A 179 -1.93 -30.80 2.34
C PRO A 179 -2.77 -31.39 3.48
N SER A 180 -3.91 -31.96 3.11
CA SER A 180 -4.73 -32.72 4.06
C SER A 180 -3.95 -33.93 4.58
N THR A 181 -4.18 -34.29 5.84
CA THR A 181 -3.73 -35.56 6.45
C THR A 181 -4.71 -36.69 6.19
N GLN A 182 -5.88 -36.37 5.62
CA GLN A 182 -6.95 -37.31 5.27
C GLN A 182 -7.08 -37.39 3.75
N ASN A 183 -7.59 -38.51 3.26
CA ASN A 183 -7.88 -38.72 1.83
C ASN A 183 -9.23 -38.06 1.47
N SER A 184 -9.31 -36.72 1.57
CA SER A 184 -10.48 -35.93 1.18
C SER A 184 -10.22 -35.26 -0.17
N LYS A 185 -11.29 -35.13 -0.96
CA LYS A 185 -11.30 -34.31 -2.21
C LYS A 185 -11.75 -32.87 -1.96
N ASP A 186 -12.20 -32.58 -0.71
CA ASP A 186 -12.67 -31.25 -0.36
C ASP A 186 -11.48 -30.32 -0.07
N GLU A 187 -11.57 -29.09 -0.54
CA GLU A 187 -10.57 -28.04 -0.34
C GLU A 187 -11.20 -26.83 0.37
N ILE A 188 -10.45 -26.19 1.24
CA ILE A 188 -10.83 -24.94 1.90
C ILE A 188 -9.93 -23.82 1.36
N LEU A 189 -10.53 -22.83 0.70
CA LEU A 189 -9.81 -21.64 0.25
C LEU A 189 -9.83 -20.59 1.35
N LEU A 190 -8.63 -20.19 1.83
CA LEU A 190 -8.43 -19.02 2.67
C LEU A 190 -7.84 -17.90 1.79
N SER A 191 -8.51 -16.77 1.71
CA SER A 191 -8.07 -15.63 0.92
C SER A 191 -7.83 -14.41 1.80
N SER A 192 -6.74 -13.69 1.54
CA SER A 192 -6.40 -12.46 2.23
C SER A 192 -5.68 -11.51 1.29
N TYR A 193 -5.53 -10.24 1.68
CA TYR A 193 -4.82 -9.24 0.90
C TYR A 193 -3.79 -8.50 1.75
N LEU A 194 -2.70 -8.06 1.10
CA LEU A 194 -1.56 -7.37 1.72
C LEU A 194 -1.35 -5.96 1.14
N CYS A 195 -2.19 -5.55 0.20
CA CYS A 195 -1.96 -4.38 -0.64
C CYS A 195 -2.20 -3.03 0.05
N HIS A 196 -2.83 -2.99 1.23
CA HIS A 196 -3.04 -1.74 1.95
C HIS A 196 -1.78 -1.31 2.72
N PRO A 197 -1.30 -0.07 2.54
CA PRO A 197 -0.26 0.49 3.39
C PRO A 197 -0.81 0.73 4.79
N LYS A 198 0.05 0.57 5.80
CA LYS A 198 -0.27 0.90 7.21
C LYS A 198 -1.64 0.42 7.70
N GLN A 199 -1.94 -0.86 7.49
CA GLN A 199 -3.11 -1.45 8.13
C GLN A 199 -2.98 -1.38 9.66
N LYS A 200 -4.08 -1.00 10.31
CA LYS A 200 -4.23 -1.05 11.76
C LYS A 200 -4.53 -2.48 12.20
#